data_a790c9b1ca03d4853ac0a92f6d54db2f
#
_entry.id   a790c9b1ca03d4853ac0a92f6d54db2f
#
_cell.length_a   1.000
_cell.length_b   1.000
_cell.length_c   1.000
_cell.angle_alpha   90.00
_cell.angle_beta   90.00
_cell.angle_gamma   90.00
#
_symmetry.space_group_name_H-M   'P 1'
#
loop_
_entity.id
_entity.type
_entity.pdbx_description
1 polymer ?
#
loop_
_entity_poly.entity_id
_entity_poly.type
_entity_poly.pdbx_seq_one_letter_code
_entity_poly.pdbx_strand_id
1 'polypeptide(L)'
;MRISLIDYGAGNLPSVERALHRLAVPTERVVSAEGVANASALILPGVGHYAALIRAMDKNGMREALLDAIERGIPFLGICLGLQALYQMSEEAPDLQGLNIFPGSVRGLSGNVKLPHMGWNQVQARNGSRLLDAIDPAAYFYFAHSYGVHPQPPVNARSEVQATCKYGGEFVAVAERENIFAVQFHPEKSGGPGQRVLQNFLRIAA
;
A
#
# COMPACT_ATOMS: atom_id res chain seq x y z
N MET A 1 13.10 -5.35 -15.91
CA MET A 1 12.04 -4.43 -15.44
C MET A 1 12.65 -3.42 -14.46
N ARG A 2 12.24 -2.16 -14.51
CA ARG A 2 12.61 -1.11 -13.55
C ARG A 2 11.37 -0.73 -12.75
N ILE A 3 11.52 -0.50 -11.46
CA ILE A 3 10.43 -0.06 -10.58
C ILE A 3 10.50 1.46 -10.39
N SER A 4 9.41 2.14 -10.71
CA SER A 4 9.26 3.58 -10.47
C SER A 4 8.62 3.82 -9.10
N LEU A 5 9.37 4.47 -8.21
CA LEU A 5 8.92 4.85 -6.86
C LEU A 5 8.34 6.26 -6.93
N ILE A 6 7.06 6.41 -6.61
CA ILE A 6 6.41 7.72 -6.57
C ILE A 6 6.94 8.50 -5.37
N ASP A 7 7.62 9.61 -5.65
CA ASP A 7 8.18 10.53 -4.66
C ASP A 7 7.34 11.82 -4.62
N TYR A 8 6.46 11.90 -3.66
CA TYR A 8 5.62 13.07 -3.42
C TYR A 8 6.24 14.08 -2.45
N GLY A 9 7.55 13.94 -2.15
CA GLY A 9 8.28 14.81 -1.24
C GLY A 9 8.26 14.37 0.22
N ALA A 10 7.65 13.23 0.52
CA ALA A 10 7.66 12.60 1.84
C ALA A 10 7.68 11.07 1.66
N GLY A 11 8.03 10.35 2.69
CA GLY A 11 8.06 8.90 2.61
C GLY A 11 9.42 8.32 2.98
N ASN A 12 9.44 7.02 3.29
CA ASN A 12 10.68 6.30 3.59
C ASN A 12 11.23 5.59 2.32
N LEU A 13 11.31 6.36 1.20
CA LEU A 13 11.82 5.87 -0.08
C LEU A 13 13.16 5.14 0.04
N PRO A 14 14.18 5.67 0.77
CA PRO A 14 15.47 4.99 0.87
C PRO A 14 15.38 3.56 1.43
N SER A 15 14.41 3.27 2.29
CA SER A 15 14.25 1.91 2.83
C SER A 15 13.63 0.96 1.80
N VAL A 16 12.67 1.43 1.01
CA VAL A 16 12.08 0.67 -0.09
C VAL A 16 13.12 0.42 -1.19
N GLU A 17 13.89 1.44 -1.56
CA GLU A 17 15.01 1.32 -2.51
C GLU A 17 16.02 0.27 -2.06
N ARG A 18 16.46 0.33 -0.80
CA ARG A 18 17.38 -0.69 -0.24
C ARG A 18 16.81 -2.09 -0.28
N ALA A 19 15.50 -2.25 0.00
CA ALA A 19 14.84 -3.55 -0.06
C ALA A 19 14.79 -4.11 -1.49
N LEU A 20 14.46 -3.28 -2.48
CA LEU A 20 14.45 -3.66 -3.89
C LEU A 20 15.86 -3.90 -4.44
N HIS A 21 16.84 -3.10 -4.03
CA HIS A 21 18.22 -3.30 -4.42
C HIS A 21 18.80 -4.64 -3.93
N ARG A 22 18.42 -5.10 -2.72
CA ARG A 22 18.78 -6.46 -2.24
C ARG A 22 18.21 -7.58 -3.13
N LEU A 23 17.14 -7.29 -3.87
CA LEU A 23 16.52 -8.19 -4.85
C LEU A 23 17.10 -8.00 -6.25
N ALA A 24 18.17 -7.22 -6.40
CA ALA A 24 18.81 -6.87 -7.67
C ALA A 24 17.87 -6.17 -8.66
N VAL A 25 16.89 -5.41 -8.16
CA VAL A 25 15.91 -4.68 -8.99
C VAL A 25 16.31 -3.21 -9.08
N PRO A 26 16.54 -2.68 -10.30
CA PRO A 26 16.80 -1.25 -10.50
C PRO A 26 15.54 -0.43 -10.19
N THR A 27 15.74 0.69 -9.51
CA THR A 27 14.69 1.63 -9.14
C THR A 27 14.96 3.01 -9.72
N GLU A 28 13.90 3.79 -9.89
CA GLU A 28 13.98 5.22 -10.15
C GLU A 28 12.93 5.95 -9.31
N ARG A 29 13.19 7.19 -8.96
CA ARG A 29 12.19 8.05 -8.33
C ARG A 29 11.48 8.88 -9.39
N VAL A 30 10.16 8.91 -9.31
CA VAL A 30 9.32 9.73 -10.18
C VAL A 30 8.62 10.81 -9.35
N VAL A 31 8.80 12.06 -9.75
CA VAL A 31 8.33 13.27 -9.03
C VAL A 31 7.30 14.07 -9.84
N SER A 32 6.91 13.57 -11.00
CA SER A 32 6.01 14.26 -11.95
C SER A 32 5.00 13.33 -12.57
N ALA A 33 3.93 13.89 -13.10
CA ALA A 33 2.92 13.17 -13.87
C ALA A 33 3.53 12.39 -15.05
N GLU A 34 4.48 12.99 -15.77
CA GLU A 34 5.16 12.35 -16.90
C GLU A 34 5.92 11.08 -16.46
N GLY A 35 6.66 11.16 -15.33
CA GLY A 35 7.38 10.01 -14.79
C GLY A 35 6.45 8.87 -14.39
N VAL A 36 5.29 9.19 -13.80
CA VAL A 36 4.24 8.20 -13.48
C VAL A 36 3.64 7.60 -14.74
N ALA A 37 3.33 8.42 -15.75
CA ALA A 37 2.70 7.99 -17.00
C ALA A 37 3.59 7.04 -17.82
N ASN A 38 4.92 7.19 -17.75
CA ASN A 38 5.90 6.39 -18.49
C ASN A 38 6.42 5.16 -17.72
N ALA A 39 5.95 4.95 -16.49
CA ALA A 39 6.37 3.82 -15.67
C ALA A 39 5.87 2.48 -16.20
N SER A 40 6.65 1.41 -16.03
CA SER A 40 6.25 0.03 -16.33
C SER A 40 5.74 -0.74 -15.11
N ALA A 41 6.08 -0.28 -13.91
CA ALA A 41 5.53 -0.74 -12.64
C ALA A 41 5.74 0.36 -11.58
N LEU A 42 4.75 0.58 -10.74
CA LEU A 42 4.71 1.68 -9.79
C LEU A 42 4.65 1.17 -8.34
N ILE A 43 5.40 1.82 -7.46
CA ILE A 43 5.23 1.67 -6.01
C ILE A 43 4.97 3.06 -5.41
N LEU A 44 3.93 3.18 -4.61
CA LEU A 44 3.62 4.36 -3.79
C LEU A 44 3.89 4.05 -2.32
N PRO A 45 5.11 4.28 -1.81
CA PRO A 45 5.37 4.23 -0.39
C PRO A 45 4.77 5.47 0.25
N GLY A 46 4.14 5.31 1.41
CA GLY A 46 3.58 6.46 2.11
C GLY A 46 3.86 6.41 3.61
N VAL A 47 4.35 7.51 4.17
CA VAL A 47 4.44 7.77 5.60
C VAL A 47 4.07 9.22 5.88
N GLY A 48 3.70 9.52 7.14
CA GLY A 48 3.27 10.85 7.54
C GLY A 48 1.76 11.04 7.45
N HIS A 49 1.31 12.23 7.14
CA HIS A 49 -0.09 12.63 7.19
C HIS A 49 -0.79 12.45 5.84
N TYR A 50 -2.01 11.90 5.84
CA TYR A 50 -2.81 11.64 4.63
C TYR A 50 -2.95 12.87 3.73
N ALA A 51 -3.25 14.04 4.31
CA ALA A 51 -3.38 15.28 3.54
C ALA A 51 -2.10 15.67 2.79
N ALA A 52 -0.93 15.39 3.35
CA ALA A 52 0.34 15.71 2.70
C ALA A 52 0.52 14.90 1.40
N LEU A 53 0.21 13.59 1.46
CA LEU A 53 0.26 12.72 0.28
C LEU A 53 -0.72 13.19 -0.79
N ILE A 54 -2.01 13.35 -0.43
CA ILE A 54 -3.06 13.68 -1.39
C ILE A 54 -2.79 15.03 -2.07
N ARG A 55 -2.47 16.06 -1.28
CA ARG A 55 -2.16 17.41 -1.83
C ARG A 55 -0.93 17.42 -2.72
N ALA A 56 0.10 16.65 -2.37
CA ALA A 56 1.30 16.57 -3.21
C ALA A 56 1.02 15.84 -4.54
N MET A 57 0.22 14.77 -4.52
CA MET A 57 -0.25 14.09 -5.72
C MET A 57 -1.03 15.03 -6.63
N ASP A 58 -1.96 15.80 -6.05
CA ASP A 58 -2.80 16.76 -6.81
C ASP A 58 -1.94 17.91 -7.39
N LYS A 59 -1.10 18.50 -6.56
CA LYS A 59 -0.25 19.64 -6.96
C LYS A 59 0.65 19.31 -8.15
N ASN A 60 1.14 18.08 -8.22
CA ASN A 60 2.09 17.63 -9.24
C ASN A 60 1.44 16.89 -10.41
N GLY A 61 0.08 16.84 -10.46
CA GLY A 61 -0.68 16.12 -11.49
C GLY A 61 -0.47 14.60 -11.47
N MET A 62 0.12 14.08 -10.39
CA MET A 62 0.43 12.64 -10.30
C MET A 62 -0.80 11.79 -10.02
N ARG A 63 -1.89 12.37 -9.48
CA ARG A 63 -3.14 11.65 -9.24
C ARG A 63 -3.74 11.12 -10.53
N GLU A 64 -3.98 12.00 -11.50
CA GLU A 64 -4.56 11.65 -12.80
C GLU A 64 -3.65 10.68 -13.54
N ALA A 65 -2.35 10.96 -13.57
CA ALA A 65 -1.37 10.10 -14.22
C ALA A 65 -1.31 8.69 -13.60
N LEU A 66 -1.49 8.58 -12.28
CA LEU A 66 -1.56 7.28 -11.59
C LEU A 66 -2.85 6.54 -11.93
N LEU A 67 -3.99 7.21 -11.92
CA LEU A 67 -5.28 6.61 -12.29
C LEU A 67 -5.23 6.08 -13.72
N ASP A 68 -4.73 6.87 -14.67
CA ASP A 68 -4.55 6.46 -16.08
C ASP A 68 -3.57 5.28 -16.22
N ALA A 69 -2.46 5.28 -15.46
CA ALA A 69 -1.52 4.17 -15.47
C ALA A 69 -2.15 2.87 -14.95
N ILE A 70 -2.92 2.95 -13.87
CA ILE A 70 -3.66 1.81 -13.32
C ILE A 70 -4.69 1.29 -14.32
N GLU A 71 -5.46 2.17 -14.97
CA GLU A 71 -6.46 1.80 -15.97
C GLU A 71 -5.84 1.11 -17.20
N ARG A 72 -4.62 1.51 -17.57
CA ARG A 72 -3.82 0.84 -18.61
C ARG A 72 -3.25 -0.52 -18.19
N GLY A 73 -3.49 -0.95 -16.96
CA GLY A 73 -3.01 -2.23 -16.43
C GLY A 73 -1.58 -2.20 -15.88
N ILE A 74 -0.98 -1.03 -15.68
CA ILE A 74 0.36 -0.91 -15.08
C ILE A 74 0.32 -1.44 -13.63
N PRO A 75 1.18 -2.41 -13.27
CA PRO A 75 1.21 -2.95 -11.91
C PRO A 75 1.52 -1.87 -10.88
N PHE A 76 0.72 -1.82 -9.83
CA PHE A 76 0.82 -0.83 -8.77
C PHE A 76 0.88 -1.49 -7.39
N LEU A 77 1.78 -1.03 -6.52
CA LEU A 77 1.86 -1.42 -5.11
C LEU A 77 1.79 -0.20 -4.20
N GLY A 78 0.71 -0.08 -3.41
CA GLY A 78 0.59 0.89 -2.32
C GLY A 78 1.13 0.33 -1.00
N ILE A 79 2.00 1.09 -0.31
CA ILE A 79 2.56 0.69 0.99
C ILE A 79 2.11 1.67 2.08
N CYS A 80 1.48 1.16 3.14
CA CYS A 80 0.99 1.88 4.31
C CYS A 80 0.02 3.01 3.92
N LEU A 81 0.44 4.27 3.96
CA LEU A 81 -0.36 5.40 3.50
C LEU A 81 -0.74 5.28 2.01
N GLY A 82 0.09 4.60 1.19
CA GLY A 82 -0.21 4.27 -0.19
C GLY A 82 -1.39 3.31 -0.35
N LEU A 83 -1.59 2.37 0.58
CA LEU A 83 -2.83 1.57 0.65
C LEU A 83 -4.02 2.46 1.01
N GLN A 84 -3.88 3.31 2.02
CA GLN A 84 -4.97 4.17 2.49
C GLN A 84 -5.45 5.13 1.40
N ALA A 85 -4.54 5.63 0.58
CA ALA A 85 -4.86 6.52 -0.53
C ALA A 85 -5.77 5.90 -1.60
N LEU A 86 -5.81 4.56 -1.73
CA LEU A 86 -6.69 3.87 -2.71
C LEU A 86 -8.17 3.98 -2.38
N TYR A 87 -8.51 4.26 -1.12
CA TYR A 87 -9.90 4.36 -0.65
C TYR A 87 -10.49 5.76 -0.84
N GLN A 88 -11.78 5.90 -0.56
CA GLN A 88 -12.54 7.12 -0.90
C GLN A 88 -12.15 8.33 -0.05
N MET A 89 -11.96 8.12 1.25
CA MET A 89 -11.70 9.21 2.20
C MET A 89 -10.95 8.72 3.44
N SER A 90 -10.45 9.66 4.22
CA SER A 90 -9.78 9.39 5.49
C SER A 90 -10.26 10.34 6.58
N GLU A 91 -10.54 9.81 7.77
CA GLU A 91 -10.82 10.61 8.97
C GLU A 91 -9.65 11.52 9.37
N GLU A 92 -8.42 11.19 8.95
CA GLU A 92 -7.24 12.02 9.18
C GLU A 92 -7.28 13.34 8.39
N ALA A 93 -8.04 13.38 7.28
CA ALA A 93 -8.23 14.56 6.44
C ALA A 93 -9.60 14.49 5.74
N PRO A 94 -10.70 14.74 6.46
CA PRO A 94 -12.05 14.49 5.96
C PRO A 94 -12.46 15.37 4.78
N ASP A 95 -11.79 16.48 4.58
CA ASP A 95 -12.02 17.40 3.46
C ASP A 95 -11.34 16.98 2.14
N LEU A 96 -10.54 15.90 2.17
CA LEU A 96 -9.80 15.43 1.00
C LEU A 96 -10.27 14.04 0.56
N GLN A 97 -10.54 13.92 -0.73
CA GLN A 97 -10.84 12.63 -1.34
C GLN A 97 -9.56 11.87 -1.66
N GLY A 98 -9.58 10.55 -1.43
CA GLY A 98 -8.55 9.64 -1.90
C GLY A 98 -8.62 9.39 -3.40
N LEU A 99 -7.97 8.33 -3.84
CA LEU A 99 -7.97 7.92 -5.26
C LEU A 99 -9.30 7.27 -5.69
N ASN A 100 -10.17 6.92 -4.73
CA ASN A 100 -11.49 6.34 -4.95
C ASN A 100 -11.47 5.07 -5.83
N ILE A 101 -10.41 4.29 -5.73
CA ILE A 101 -10.25 3.02 -6.45
C ILE A 101 -11.00 1.90 -5.73
N PHE A 102 -10.89 1.87 -4.39
CA PHE A 102 -11.60 0.93 -3.55
C PHE A 102 -12.71 1.62 -2.73
N PRO A 103 -13.85 0.95 -2.51
CA PRO A 103 -14.91 1.50 -1.68
C PRO A 103 -14.52 1.47 -0.21
N GLY A 104 -15.02 2.44 0.56
CA GLY A 104 -14.80 2.51 1.99
C GLY A 104 -13.94 3.69 2.43
N SER A 105 -13.65 3.75 3.71
CA SER A 105 -12.92 4.86 4.33
C SER A 105 -11.85 4.38 5.30
N VAL A 106 -10.81 5.19 5.40
CA VAL A 106 -9.76 5.07 6.40
C VAL A 106 -10.25 5.70 7.69
N ARG A 107 -10.16 4.99 8.81
CA ARG A 107 -10.62 5.45 10.13
C ARG A 107 -9.53 5.31 11.17
N GLY A 108 -9.61 6.10 12.22
CA GLY A 108 -8.75 5.94 13.39
C GLY A 108 -8.92 4.54 13.99
N LEU A 109 -7.79 3.90 14.32
CA LEU A 109 -7.83 2.66 15.10
C LEU A 109 -8.43 2.97 16.49
N SER A 110 -9.31 2.09 16.97
CA SER A 110 -10.06 2.30 18.20
C SER A 110 -9.83 1.15 19.18
N GLY A 111 -10.33 1.31 20.43
CA GLY A 111 -10.18 0.32 21.47
C GLY A 111 -9.11 0.70 22.50
N ASN A 112 -8.96 -0.15 23.52
CA ASN A 112 -7.97 0.08 24.59
C ASN A 112 -6.57 -0.41 24.16
N VAL A 113 -6.01 0.21 23.11
CA VAL A 113 -4.70 -0.11 22.55
C VAL A 113 -3.83 1.14 22.45
N LYS A 114 -2.51 0.95 22.51
CA LYS A 114 -1.55 2.05 22.36
C LYS A 114 -1.49 2.48 20.89
N LEU A 115 -1.66 3.78 20.62
CA LEU A 115 -1.47 4.35 19.29
C LEU A 115 -0.16 5.14 19.19
N PRO A 116 0.51 5.11 18.05
CA PRO A 116 0.21 4.31 16.86
C PRO A 116 0.39 2.79 17.08
N HIS A 117 -0.26 1.96 16.25
CA HIS A 117 0.09 0.54 16.09
C HIS A 117 1.52 0.50 15.52
N MET A 118 2.50 0.35 16.40
CA MET A 118 3.92 0.34 16.04
C MET A 118 4.56 -0.94 16.56
N GLY A 119 4.92 -1.82 15.64
CA GLY A 119 5.50 -3.12 15.97
C GLY A 119 5.10 -4.24 15.02
N TRP A 120 5.38 -5.46 15.45
CA TRP A 120 5.18 -6.69 14.68
C TRP A 120 3.82 -7.30 15.01
N ASN A 121 3.08 -7.68 13.96
CA ASN A 121 1.81 -8.36 14.09
C ASN A 121 1.60 -9.36 12.95
N GLN A 122 0.68 -10.30 13.15
CA GLN A 122 0.30 -11.30 12.14
C GLN A 122 -0.88 -10.81 11.33
N VAL A 123 -0.99 -11.30 10.10
CA VAL A 123 -2.14 -11.06 9.22
C VAL A 123 -2.96 -12.34 9.05
N GLN A 124 -4.26 -12.19 8.97
CA GLN A 124 -5.19 -13.25 8.66
C GLN A 124 -5.46 -13.23 7.16
N ALA A 125 -4.71 -14.04 6.42
CA ALA A 125 -4.82 -14.11 4.97
C ALA A 125 -6.07 -14.90 4.53
N ARG A 126 -6.65 -14.49 3.41
CA ARG A 126 -7.60 -15.29 2.64
C ARG A 126 -6.87 -16.12 1.60
N ASN A 127 -7.49 -17.23 1.22
CA ASN A 127 -6.96 -18.04 0.14
C ASN A 127 -6.95 -17.25 -1.18
N GLY A 128 -5.85 -17.33 -1.92
CA GLY A 128 -5.70 -16.71 -3.23
C GLY A 128 -5.00 -15.36 -3.26
N SER A 129 -4.50 -14.84 -2.12
CA SER A 129 -3.63 -13.66 -2.15
C SER A 129 -2.35 -13.94 -2.91
N ARG A 130 -2.10 -13.15 -3.95
CA ARG A 130 -0.88 -13.22 -4.77
C ARG A 130 0.33 -12.63 -4.06
N LEU A 131 0.13 -11.56 -3.28
CA LEU A 131 1.21 -10.95 -2.49
C LEU A 131 1.69 -11.85 -1.36
N LEU A 132 0.80 -12.65 -0.78
CA LEU A 132 1.13 -13.53 0.35
C LEU A 132 1.47 -14.97 -0.08
N ASP A 133 1.63 -15.22 -1.39
CA ASP A 133 2.01 -16.53 -1.90
C ASP A 133 3.33 -17.03 -1.31
N ALA A 134 3.34 -18.27 -0.84
CA ALA A 134 4.49 -18.94 -0.20
C ALA A 134 5.05 -18.20 1.03
N ILE A 135 4.19 -17.50 1.78
CA ILE A 135 4.50 -16.90 3.09
C ILE A 135 3.83 -17.75 4.17
N ASP A 136 4.59 -18.03 5.24
CA ASP A 136 4.08 -18.73 6.40
C ASP A 136 2.88 -17.98 7.00
N PRO A 137 1.72 -18.60 7.21
CA PRO A 137 0.57 -17.96 7.86
C PRO A 137 0.87 -17.40 9.26
N ALA A 138 1.89 -17.92 9.95
CA ALA A 138 2.35 -17.43 11.24
C ALA A 138 3.39 -16.28 11.13
N ALA A 139 3.69 -15.80 9.92
CA ALA A 139 4.66 -14.73 9.72
C ALA A 139 4.22 -13.41 10.35
N TYR A 140 5.20 -12.68 10.86
CA TYR A 140 5.00 -11.35 11.40
C TYR A 140 5.43 -10.27 10.41
N PHE A 141 4.65 -9.19 10.37
CA PHE A 141 4.92 -8.00 9.59
C PHE A 141 5.01 -6.77 10.49
N TYR A 142 5.79 -5.79 10.08
CA TYR A 142 5.97 -4.54 10.82
C TYR A 142 4.94 -3.49 10.40
N PHE A 143 4.21 -2.99 11.38
CA PHE A 143 3.21 -1.92 11.25
C PHE A 143 3.68 -0.63 11.92
N ALA A 144 3.25 0.52 11.40
CA ALA A 144 3.51 1.84 12.00
C ALA A 144 2.42 2.83 11.54
N HIS A 145 1.19 2.72 12.11
CA HIS A 145 0.06 3.55 11.69
C HIS A 145 -0.95 3.76 12.83
N SER A 146 -1.72 4.87 12.77
CA SER A 146 -2.84 5.16 13.69
C SER A 146 -4.19 5.03 13.01
N TYR A 147 -4.22 5.00 11.69
CA TYR A 147 -5.41 4.89 10.87
C TYR A 147 -5.36 3.62 10.02
N GLY A 148 -6.52 3.05 9.73
CA GLY A 148 -6.63 1.86 8.90
C GLY A 148 -7.99 1.77 8.22
N VAL A 149 -8.10 0.92 7.21
CA VAL A 149 -9.38 0.67 6.53
C VAL A 149 -10.11 -0.45 7.25
N HIS A 150 -11.32 -0.20 7.72
CA HIS A 150 -12.15 -1.24 8.30
C HIS A 150 -12.84 -2.03 7.19
N PRO A 151 -12.77 -3.38 7.21
CA PRO A 151 -13.43 -4.21 6.23
C PRO A 151 -14.94 -3.93 6.20
N GLN A 152 -15.51 -3.74 5.01
CA GLN A 152 -16.96 -3.57 4.84
C GLN A 152 -17.61 -4.94 4.64
N PRO A 153 -18.69 -5.29 5.40
CA PRO A 153 -19.48 -6.49 5.10
C PRO A 153 -20.45 -6.24 3.91
N PRO A 154 -20.80 -7.26 3.13
CA PRO A 154 -20.23 -8.60 3.10
C PRO A 154 -18.93 -8.66 2.31
N VAL A 155 -17.89 -9.17 2.93
CA VAL A 155 -16.64 -9.42 2.24
C VAL A 155 -16.81 -10.73 1.45
N ASN A 156 -17.08 -10.63 0.17
CA ASN A 156 -17.28 -11.77 -0.73
C ASN A 156 -16.02 -12.07 -1.57
N ALA A 157 -16.08 -13.07 -2.45
CA ALA A 157 -14.97 -13.49 -3.29
C ALA A 157 -14.49 -12.41 -4.30
N ARG A 158 -15.26 -11.33 -4.49
CA ARG A 158 -14.90 -10.18 -5.34
C ARG A 158 -14.37 -8.99 -4.55
N SER A 159 -14.28 -9.13 -3.22
CA SER A 159 -13.70 -8.09 -2.38
C SER A 159 -12.19 -7.95 -2.66
N GLU A 160 -11.71 -6.72 -2.70
CA GLU A 160 -10.29 -6.39 -2.77
C GLU A 160 -9.52 -6.85 -1.53
N VAL A 161 -10.18 -7.08 -0.40
CA VAL A 161 -9.55 -7.45 0.88
C VAL A 161 -9.04 -8.89 0.82
N GLN A 162 -7.73 -9.06 0.85
CA GLN A 162 -7.06 -10.36 0.82
C GLN A 162 -6.49 -10.78 2.17
N ALA A 163 -6.22 -9.83 3.06
CA ALA A 163 -5.86 -10.13 4.44
C ALA A 163 -6.30 -9.02 5.37
N THR A 164 -6.58 -9.39 6.62
CA THR A 164 -6.87 -8.47 7.70
C THR A 164 -5.88 -8.63 8.85
N CYS A 165 -5.82 -7.63 9.71
CA CYS A 165 -5.04 -7.67 10.96
C CYS A 165 -5.91 -7.13 12.10
N LYS A 166 -5.67 -7.61 13.32
CA LYS A 166 -6.38 -7.18 14.54
C LYS A 166 -5.45 -6.37 15.43
N TYR A 167 -5.83 -5.13 15.71
CA TYR A 167 -5.20 -4.28 16.72
C TYR A 167 -6.20 -3.21 17.18
N GLY A 168 -6.80 -3.41 18.34
CA GLY A 168 -7.96 -2.65 18.80
C GLY A 168 -9.25 -3.03 18.09
N GLY A 169 -9.25 -3.04 16.78
CA GLY A 169 -10.26 -3.54 15.86
C GLY A 169 -9.64 -4.30 14.72
N GLU A 170 -10.47 -4.77 13.78
CA GLU A 170 -10.01 -5.41 12.55
C GLU A 170 -9.82 -4.35 11.46
N PHE A 171 -8.71 -4.44 10.72
CA PHE A 171 -8.42 -3.55 9.59
C PHE A 171 -7.82 -4.33 8.42
N VAL A 172 -7.92 -3.76 7.22
CA VAL A 172 -7.35 -4.32 5.98
C VAL A 172 -5.83 -4.26 6.06
N ALA A 173 -5.20 -5.41 5.95
CA ALA A 173 -3.74 -5.57 5.92
C ALA A 173 -3.19 -5.73 4.51
N VAL A 174 -3.95 -6.39 3.61
CA VAL A 174 -3.62 -6.58 2.20
C VAL A 174 -4.87 -6.38 1.35
N ALA A 175 -4.75 -5.59 0.31
CA ALA A 175 -5.78 -5.41 -0.71
C ALA A 175 -5.21 -5.71 -2.10
N GLU A 176 -5.97 -6.45 -2.92
CA GLU A 176 -5.58 -6.81 -4.28
C GLU A 176 -6.79 -6.79 -5.22
N ARG A 177 -6.63 -6.20 -6.39
CA ARG A 177 -7.59 -6.28 -7.49
C ARG A 177 -6.85 -6.07 -8.81
N GLU A 178 -6.90 -7.07 -9.71
CA GLU A 178 -6.26 -7.02 -11.02
C GLU A 178 -4.76 -6.70 -10.94
N ASN A 179 -4.35 -5.52 -11.39
CA ASN A 179 -2.99 -4.99 -11.35
C ASN A 179 -2.69 -4.13 -10.11
N ILE A 180 -3.66 -3.97 -9.21
CA ILE A 180 -3.57 -3.12 -8.01
C ILE A 180 -3.31 -3.99 -6.80
N PHE A 181 -2.25 -3.67 -6.08
CA PHE A 181 -1.80 -4.33 -4.87
C PHE A 181 -1.56 -3.30 -3.79
N ALA A 182 -1.86 -3.63 -2.55
CA ALA A 182 -1.54 -2.73 -1.45
C ALA A 182 -1.39 -3.48 -0.12
N VAL A 183 -0.52 -2.96 0.75
CA VAL A 183 -0.28 -3.48 2.09
C VAL A 183 -0.27 -2.37 3.12
N GLN A 184 -0.86 -2.60 4.30
CA GLN A 184 -0.84 -1.64 5.41
C GLN A 184 0.47 -1.69 6.19
N PHE A 185 1.11 -2.85 6.25
CA PHE A 185 2.42 -3.02 6.86
C PHE A 185 3.54 -2.50 5.95
N HIS A 186 4.74 -2.44 6.48
CA HIS A 186 5.95 -2.03 5.79
C HIS A 186 6.76 -3.27 5.35
N PRO A 187 6.63 -3.76 4.11
CA PRO A 187 7.38 -4.94 3.67
C PRO A 187 8.88 -4.70 3.71
N GLU A 188 9.35 -3.47 3.46
CA GLU A 188 10.75 -3.07 3.52
C GLU A 188 11.35 -3.14 4.93
N LYS A 189 10.49 -3.28 5.97
CA LYS A 189 10.87 -3.44 7.38
C LYS A 189 10.49 -4.80 7.97
N SER A 190 9.86 -5.66 7.18
CA SER A 190 9.28 -6.92 7.66
C SER A 190 10.17 -8.15 7.45
N GLY A 191 11.49 -7.95 7.30
CA GLY A 191 12.45 -9.05 7.20
C GLY A 191 12.18 -10.00 6.03
N GLY A 192 12.32 -11.31 6.25
CA GLY A 192 12.11 -12.34 5.24
C GLY A 192 10.69 -12.36 4.65
N PRO A 193 9.62 -12.34 5.46
CA PRO A 193 8.25 -12.26 4.97
C PRO A 193 8.00 -11.01 4.10
N GLY A 194 8.48 -9.85 4.52
CA GLY A 194 8.36 -8.62 3.74
C GLY A 194 9.13 -8.66 2.42
N GLN A 195 10.33 -9.24 2.42
CA GLN A 195 11.10 -9.47 1.21
C GLN A 195 10.34 -10.39 0.24
N ARG A 196 9.65 -11.42 0.74
CA ARG A 196 8.81 -12.31 -0.08
C ARG A 196 7.63 -11.55 -0.70
N VAL A 197 6.97 -10.66 0.04
CA VAL A 197 5.90 -9.80 -0.51
C VAL A 197 6.42 -8.98 -1.69
N LEU A 198 7.58 -8.34 -1.54
CA LEU A 198 8.20 -7.58 -2.65
C LEU A 198 8.56 -8.47 -3.83
N GLN A 199 9.12 -9.67 -3.61
CA GLN A 199 9.40 -10.65 -4.66
C GLN A 199 8.13 -11.10 -5.39
N ASN A 200 7.04 -11.32 -4.67
CA ASN A 200 5.76 -11.70 -5.24
C ASN A 200 5.22 -10.58 -6.15
N PHE A 201 5.25 -9.33 -5.67
CA PHE A 201 4.89 -8.18 -6.51
C PHE A 201 5.75 -8.08 -7.77
N LEU A 202 7.06 -8.26 -7.65
CA LEU A 202 7.97 -8.23 -8.80
C LEU A 202 7.68 -9.32 -9.83
N ARG A 203 7.31 -10.53 -9.38
CA ARG A 203 6.87 -11.63 -10.29
C ARG A 203 5.57 -11.31 -11.02
N ILE A 204 4.66 -10.61 -10.36
CA ILE A 204 3.38 -10.20 -10.95
C ILE A 204 3.60 -9.09 -11.98
N ALA A 205 4.55 -8.21 -11.73
CA ALA A 205 4.86 -7.06 -12.56
C ALA A 205 5.76 -7.39 -13.77
N ALA A 206 6.34 -8.58 -13.82
CA ALA A 206 7.23 -9.04 -14.90
C ALA A 206 6.46 -9.55 -16.10
#